data_fb0fd3b03ddec55efbdc461ddba5413f
#
_entry.id   fb0fd3b03ddec55efbdc461ddba5413f
#
_cell.length_a   1.000
_cell.length_b   1.000
_cell.length_c   1.000
_cell.angle_alpha   90.00
_cell.angle_beta   90.00
_cell.angle_gamma   90.00
#
_symmetry.space_group_name_H-M   'P 1'
#
loop_
_entity.id
_entity.type
_entity.pdbx_description
1 polymer ?
#
loop_
_entity_poly.entity_id
_entity_poly.type
_entity_poly.pdbx_seq_one_letter_code
_entity_poly.pdbx_strand_id
1 'polypeptide(L)'
;PVTSAVSGAKGVKADCITDGASLDSSTYFQKSSNATIGTPYMFTIDMQKKARISEINLSTRLVNGSEAAYKYTIEGSPDGKSYKMLVDGRTNWQVGFLILNVEDPTAYRYLRLRIYGVVNVHKGNSAMWADGIYEFTALGIPE
;
A
#
# COMPACT_ATOMS: atom_id res chain seq x y z
N PRO A 1 3.12 -8.76 10.76
CA PRO A 1 4.35 -7.96 10.58
C PRO A 1 4.47 -7.41 9.16
N VAL A 2 4.99 -6.22 9.06
CA VAL A 2 5.20 -5.53 7.78
C VAL A 2 6.68 -5.16 7.66
N THR A 3 7.26 -5.39 6.49
CA THR A 3 8.62 -4.96 6.18
C THR A 3 8.63 -4.02 4.99
N SER A 4 9.55 -3.06 5.00
CA SER A 4 9.78 -2.14 3.89
C SER A 4 11.28 -1.98 3.65
N ALA A 5 11.66 -1.87 2.37
CA ALA A 5 13.05 -1.62 1.98
C ALA A 5 13.47 -0.16 2.19
N VAL A 6 12.52 0.77 2.35
CA VAL A 6 12.79 2.18 2.63
C VAL A 6 12.42 2.53 4.07
N SER A 7 13.17 3.45 4.66
CA SER A 7 12.89 3.93 6.01
C SER A 7 11.69 4.87 6.02
N GLY A 8 10.88 4.77 7.08
CA GLY A 8 9.81 5.73 7.32
C GLY A 8 10.35 7.08 7.78
N ALA A 9 9.63 8.15 7.44
CA ALA A 9 9.92 9.49 7.94
C ALA A 9 9.74 9.52 9.47
N LYS A 10 10.58 10.30 10.15
CA LYS A 10 10.54 10.44 11.62
C LYS A 10 10.69 9.11 12.37
N GLY A 11 11.29 8.09 11.75
CA GLY A 11 11.48 6.77 12.35
C GLY A 11 10.23 5.91 12.46
N VAL A 12 9.15 6.27 11.78
CA VAL A 12 7.92 5.46 11.73
C VAL A 12 8.20 4.12 11.07
N LYS A 13 7.77 3.04 11.73
CA LYS A 13 7.94 1.68 11.22
C LYS A 13 6.84 1.30 10.22
N ALA A 14 7.16 0.39 9.31
CA ALA A 14 6.21 -0.07 8.29
C ALA A 14 4.94 -0.72 8.87
N ASP A 15 5.00 -1.29 10.08
CA ASP A 15 3.83 -1.89 10.74
C ASP A 15 2.67 -0.92 10.96
N CYS A 16 2.90 0.40 10.93
CA CYS A 16 1.84 1.38 11.10
C CYS A 16 0.76 1.30 10.01
N ILE A 17 1.05 0.73 8.83
CA ILE A 17 0.05 0.57 7.77
C ILE A 17 -0.99 -0.52 8.07
N THR A 18 -0.82 -1.27 9.16
CA THR A 18 -1.75 -2.32 9.61
C THR A 18 -2.16 -2.15 11.08
N ASP A 19 -2.12 -0.93 11.60
CA ASP A 19 -2.42 -0.64 13.01
C ASP A 19 -3.90 -0.32 13.29
N GLY A 20 -4.75 -0.28 12.25
CA GLY A 20 -6.16 0.02 12.35
C GLY A 20 -6.51 1.51 12.30
N ALA A 21 -5.52 2.40 12.16
CA ALA A 21 -5.71 3.86 12.15
C ALA A 21 -5.83 4.41 10.73
N SER A 22 -6.95 4.14 10.06
CA SER A 22 -7.11 4.42 8.61
C SER A 22 -7.04 5.87 8.20
N LEU A 23 -7.21 6.81 9.14
CA LEU A 23 -7.22 8.25 8.84
C LEU A 23 -6.35 9.06 9.80
N ASP A 24 -5.54 8.40 10.61
CA ASP A 24 -4.68 9.06 11.58
C ASP A 24 -3.39 9.53 10.94
N SER A 25 -3.27 10.84 10.77
CA SER A 25 -2.07 11.47 10.21
C SER A 25 -0.84 11.42 11.13
N SER A 26 -0.98 10.98 12.37
CA SER A 26 0.14 10.84 13.31
C SER A 26 0.87 9.52 13.19
N THR A 27 0.23 8.48 12.63
CA THR A 27 0.75 7.11 12.57
C THR A 27 0.84 6.54 11.15
N TYR A 28 0.77 7.36 10.13
CA TYR A 28 0.88 6.89 8.75
C TYR A 28 2.35 6.68 8.33
N PHE A 29 2.55 5.76 7.39
CA PHE A 29 3.86 5.59 6.77
C PHE A 29 4.06 6.61 5.66
N GLN A 30 5.16 7.33 5.75
CA GLN A 30 5.71 8.15 4.67
C GLN A 30 7.19 7.79 4.56
N LYS A 31 7.70 7.60 3.35
CA LYS A 31 9.13 7.32 3.20
C LYS A 31 9.98 8.50 3.68
N SER A 32 11.15 8.19 4.21
CA SER A 32 12.09 9.23 4.67
C SER A 32 12.50 10.15 3.52
N SER A 33 12.73 11.40 3.83
CA SER A 33 13.28 12.39 2.88
C SER A 33 14.65 12.00 2.31
N ASN A 34 15.36 11.10 2.97
CA ASN A 34 16.62 10.54 2.48
C ASN A 34 16.42 9.48 1.39
N ALA A 35 15.22 8.94 1.25
CA ALA A 35 14.88 8.06 0.14
C ALA A 35 14.80 8.89 -1.14
N THR A 36 15.33 8.36 -2.24
CA THR A 36 15.31 9.05 -3.53
C THR A 36 13.87 9.34 -3.95
N ILE A 37 13.54 10.60 -4.19
CA ILE A 37 12.25 11.03 -4.67
C ILE A 37 11.96 10.32 -6.01
N GLY A 38 10.78 9.74 -6.15
CA GLY A 38 10.39 9.01 -7.37
C GLY A 38 10.83 7.55 -7.41
N THR A 39 11.64 7.09 -6.45
CA THR A 39 12.00 5.66 -6.38
C THR A 39 10.80 4.84 -5.90
N PRO A 40 10.40 3.79 -6.63
CA PRO A 40 9.39 2.85 -6.17
C PRO A 40 9.78 2.23 -4.83
N TYR A 41 8.79 1.99 -3.99
CA TYR A 41 9.00 1.30 -2.72
C TYR A 41 7.94 0.24 -2.49
N MET A 42 8.22 -0.69 -1.59
CA MET A 42 7.45 -1.90 -1.45
C MET A 42 7.29 -2.28 0.03
N PHE A 43 6.10 -2.76 0.37
CA PHE A 43 5.81 -3.39 1.65
C PHE A 43 5.55 -4.86 1.42
N THR A 44 6.09 -5.69 2.30
CA THR A 44 5.70 -7.11 2.42
C THR A 44 4.97 -7.30 3.74
N ILE A 45 3.74 -7.78 3.65
CA ILE A 45 2.86 -8.03 4.80
C ILE A 45 2.78 -9.54 5.01
N ASP A 46 3.27 -10.04 6.14
CA ASP A 46 3.07 -11.42 6.56
C ASP A 46 1.80 -11.50 7.43
N MET A 47 0.77 -12.11 6.91
CA MET A 47 -0.49 -12.32 7.63
C MET A 47 -0.40 -13.44 8.67
N GLN A 48 0.75 -14.12 8.76
CA GLN A 48 1.06 -15.21 9.69
C GLN A 48 0.28 -16.50 9.46
N LYS A 49 -0.78 -16.46 8.68
CA LYS A 49 -1.57 -17.61 8.24
C LYS A 49 -2.08 -17.38 6.82
N LYS A 50 -2.42 -18.46 6.15
CA LYS A 50 -3.01 -18.37 4.81
C LYS A 50 -4.49 -17.98 4.92
N ALA A 51 -4.94 -17.18 3.98
CA ALA A 51 -6.34 -16.80 3.85
C ALA A 51 -6.70 -16.59 2.36
N ARG A 52 -7.95 -16.82 2.03
CA ARG A 52 -8.53 -16.42 0.74
C ARG A 52 -8.97 -14.98 0.89
N ILE A 53 -8.33 -14.10 0.13
CA ILE A 53 -8.60 -12.65 0.21
C ILE A 53 -9.73 -12.32 -0.77
N SER A 54 -10.76 -11.63 -0.28
CA SER A 54 -11.87 -11.16 -1.11
C SER A 54 -11.85 -9.67 -1.36
N GLU A 55 -11.27 -8.89 -0.44
CA GLU A 55 -11.22 -7.44 -0.53
C GLU A 55 -9.94 -6.91 0.12
N ILE A 56 -9.38 -5.87 -0.47
CA ILE A 56 -8.28 -5.10 0.13
C ILE A 56 -8.71 -3.64 0.18
N ASN A 57 -8.55 -3.03 1.34
CA ASN A 57 -8.77 -1.60 1.56
C ASN A 57 -7.43 -0.90 1.72
N LEU A 58 -7.19 0.09 0.88
CA LEU A 58 -5.97 0.88 0.90
C LEU A 58 -6.32 2.35 1.16
N SER A 59 -5.91 2.86 2.32
CA SER A 59 -6.10 4.25 2.70
C SER A 59 -4.80 5.01 2.49
N THR A 60 -4.82 6.01 1.61
CA THR A 60 -3.66 6.80 1.23
C THR A 60 -3.78 8.23 1.74
N ARG A 61 -2.63 8.89 1.91
CA ARG A 61 -2.57 10.28 2.36
C ARG A 61 -3.27 11.22 1.39
N LEU A 62 -4.08 12.12 1.95
CA LEU A 62 -4.68 13.23 1.25
C LEU A 62 -4.03 14.53 1.72
N VAL A 63 -3.58 15.35 0.77
CA VAL A 63 -3.05 16.68 1.03
C VAL A 63 -3.94 17.67 0.27
N ASN A 64 -4.61 18.56 0.99
CA ASN A 64 -5.53 19.53 0.40
C ASN A 64 -4.83 20.37 -0.69
N GLY A 65 -5.44 20.43 -1.87
CA GLY A 65 -4.87 21.09 -3.06
C GLY A 65 -3.78 20.29 -3.79
N SER A 66 -3.41 19.13 -3.25
CA SER A 66 -2.40 18.23 -3.83
C SER A 66 -2.87 16.79 -3.79
N GLU A 67 -4.15 16.58 -4.03
CA GLU A 67 -4.74 15.25 -4.09
C GLU A 67 -4.02 14.41 -5.13
N ALA A 68 -3.62 13.22 -4.73
CA ALA A 68 -2.76 12.37 -5.54
C ALA A 68 -3.34 10.97 -5.70
N ALA A 69 -3.25 10.47 -6.92
CA ALA A 69 -3.54 9.07 -7.23
C ALA A 69 -2.26 8.25 -7.11
N TYR A 70 -2.35 7.14 -6.42
CA TYR A 70 -1.24 6.20 -6.24
C TYR A 70 -1.23 5.19 -7.37
N LYS A 71 -0.06 5.00 -7.97
CA LYS A 71 0.21 3.96 -8.95
C LYS A 71 0.84 2.80 -8.22
N TYR A 72 0.14 1.67 -8.16
CA TYR A 72 0.52 0.56 -7.29
C TYR A 72 0.21 -0.79 -7.93
N THR A 73 0.79 -1.84 -7.34
CA THR A 73 0.35 -3.22 -7.55
C THR A 73 0.25 -3.92 -6.20
N ILE A 74 -0.67 -4.89 -6.12
CA ILE A 74 -0.79 -5.79 -4.98
C ILE A 74 -0.64 -7.21 -5.49
N GLU A 75 0.29 -7.94 -4.88
CA GLU A 75 0.60 -9.32 -5.22
C GLU A 75 0.43 -10.21 -4.00
N GLY A 76 0.08 -11.48 -4.22
CA GLY A 76 -0.06 -12.47 -3.16
C GLY A 76 0.92 -13.62 -3.34
N SER A 77 1.35 -14.21 -2.23
CA SER A 77 2.21 -15.38 -2.23
C SER A 77 1.83 -16.34 -1.10
N PRO A 78 1.76 -17.65 -1.36
CA PRO A 78 1.55 -18.63 -0.31
C PRO A 78 2.81 -18.93 0.52
N ASP A 79 3.99 -18.68 -0.02
CA ASP A 79 5.29 -19.11 0.54
C ASP A 79 6.31 -17.98 0.71
N GLY A 80 5.98 -16.76 0.27
CA GLY A 80 6.88 -15.61 0.31
C GLY A 80 7.97 -15.61 -0.78
N LYS A 81 7.92 -16.57 -1.72
CA LYS A 81 8.91 -16.72 -2.79
C LYS A 81 8.32 -16.43 -4.17
N SER A 82 7.18 -17.05 -4.47
CA SER A 82 6.47 -16.87 -5.73
C SER A 82 5.26 -15.97 -5.52
N TYR A 83 5.18 -14.88 -6.27
CA TYR A 83 4.12 -13.88 -6.17
C TYR A 83 3.26 -13.84 -7.41
N LYS A 84 1.96 -13.66 -7.23
CA LYS A 84 0.98 -13.51 -8.29
C LYS A 84 0.28 -12.16 -8.16
N MET A 85 0.06 -11.48 -9.28
CA MET A 85 -0.69 -10.23 -9.32
C MET A 85 -2.14 -10.44 -8.89
N LEU A 86 -2.59 -9.71 -7.88
CA LEU A 86 -3.97 -9.68 -7.41
C LEU A 86 -4.70 -8.43 -7.86
N VAL A 87 -4.06 -7.27 -7.75
CA VAL A 87 -4.59 -5.98 -8.17
C VAL A 87 -3.52 -5.20 -8.93
N ASP A 88 -3.85 -4.80 -10.14
CA ASP A 88 -3.00 -3.90 -10.93
C ASP A 88 -3.60 -2.49 -10.91
N GLY A 89 -3.04 -1.64 -10.08
CA GLY A 89 -3.45 -0.24 -9.94
C GLY A 89 -2.51 0.75 -10.61
N ARG A 90 -1.68 0.32 -11.58
CA ARG A 90 -0.72 1.20 -12.27
C ARG A 90 -1.38 2.29 -13.11
N THR A 91 -2.64 2.10 -13.47
CA THR A 91 -3.45 3.10 -14.20
C THR A 91 -4.49 3.80 -13.32
N ASN A 92 -4.41 3.61 -12.01
CA ASN A 92 -5.37 4.20 -11.06
C ASN A 92 -5.32 5.73 -11.06
N TRP A 93 -6.49 6.37 -11.03
CA TRP A 93 -6.68 7.80 -10.86
C TRP A 93 -7.56 8.17 -9.67
N GLN A 94 -8.06 7.18 -8.93
CA GLN A 94 -8.84 7.40 -7.71
C GLN A 94 -7.92 7.79 -6.56
N VAL A 95 -8.32 8.79 -5.79
CA VAL A 95 -7.57 9.29 -4.62
C VAL A 95 -8.19 8.82 -3.30
N GLY A 96 -7.40 8.81 -2.26
CA GLY A 96 -7.85 8.57 -0.88
C GLY A 96 -8.05 7.10 -0.56
N PHE A 97 -9.26 6.74 -0.16
CA PHE A 97 -9.59 5.39 0.27
C PHE A 97 -10.01 4.52 -0.91
N LEU A 98 -9.30 3.42 -1.12
CA LEU A 98 -9.56 2.47 -2.20
C LEU A 98 -10.14 1.18 -1.63
N ILE A 99 -11.24 0.72 -2.23
CA ILE A 99 -11.85 -0.59 -1.95
C ILE A 99 -11.61 -1.47 -3.17
N LEU A 100 -10.81 -2.52 -3.00
CA LEU A 100 -10.30 -3.33 -4.10
C LEU A 100 -10.82 -4.77 -3.96
N ASN A 101 -11.56 -5.23 -4.96
CA ASN A 101 -12.03 -6.60 -4.99
C ASN A 101 -10.94 -7.54 -5.49
N VAL A 102 -10.84 -8.70 -4.86
CA VAL A 102 -9.92 -9.78 -5.24
C VAL A 102 -10.75 -11.03 -5.55
N GLU A 103 -10.65 -11.50 -6.77
CA GLU A 103 -11.43 -12.67 -7.24
C GLU A 103 -10.62 -13.97 -7.25
N ASP A 104 -9.36 -13.93 -6.83
CA ASP A 104 -8.50 -15.11 -6.83
C ASP A 104 -8.88 -16.06 -5.68
N PRO A 105 -9.22 -17.33 -5.95
CA PRO A 105 -9.63 -18.30 -4.92
C PRO A 105 -8.45 -18.88 -4.14
N THR A 106 -7.22 -18.57 -4.50
CA THR A 106 -6.02 -19.10 -3.84
C THR A 106 -5.85 -18.50 -2.44
N ALA A 107 -5.42 -19.32 -1.48
CA ALA A 107 -5.07 -18.85 -0.16
C ALA A 107 -3.62 -18.35 -0.13
N TYR A 108 -3.44 -17.12 0.34
CA TYR A 108 -2.14 -16.47 0.45
C TYR A 108 -1.79 -16.21 1.90
N ARG A 109 -0.50 -16.28 2.23
CA ARG A 109 0.04 -15.85 3.53
C ARG A 109 0.68 -14.47 3.45
N TYR A 110 1.35 -14.18 2.33
CA TYR A 110 2.07 -12.92 2.14
C TYR A 110 1.37 -12.07 1.10
N LEU A 111 1.27 -10.77 1.40
CA LEU A 111 0.83 -9.76 0.45
C LEU A 111 1.96 -8.76 0.23
N ARG A 112 2.08 -8.27 -0.99
CA ARG A 112 3.11 -7.31 -1.36
C ARG A 112 2.46 -6.10 -2.03
N LEU A 113 2.54 -4.94 -1.36
CA LEU A 113 2.10 -3.66 -1.89
C LEU A 113 3.31 -2.93 -2.46
N ARG A 114 3.31 -2.65 -3.74
CA ARG A 114 4.35 -1.88 -4.40
C ARG A 114 3.79 -0.55 -4.87
N ILE A 115 4.44 0.54 -4.50
CA ILE A 115 4.10 1.90 -4.92
C ILE A 115 5.10 2.32 -6.00
N TYR A 116 4.61 2.54 -7.21
CA TYR A 116 5.43 2.96 -8.35
C TYR A 116 5.52 4.47 -8.48
N GLY A 117 4.46 5.18 -8.10
CA GLY A 117 4.39 6.61 -8.22
C GLY A 117 3.18 7.18 -7.54
N VAL A 118 3.22 8.48 -7.32
CA VAL A 118 2.15 9.30 -6.78
C VAL A 118 2.00 10.49 -7.69
N VAL A 119 0.82 10.71 -8.26
CA VAL A 119 0.58 11.70 -9.30
C VAL A 119 -0.52 12.66 -8.86
N ASN A 120 -0.25 13.96 -8.92
CA ASN A 120 -1.25 14.98 -8.65
C ASN A 120 -2.35 14.92 -9.73
N VAL A 121 -3.60 14.70 -9.32
CA VAL A 121 -4.71 14.51 -10.25
C VAL A 121 -5.15 15.80 -10.94
N HIS A 122 -4.83 16.96 -10.37
CA HIS A 122 -5.18 18.26 -10.96
C HIS A 122 -4.17 18.73 -12.02
N LYS A 123 -2.88 18.41 -11.82
CA LYS A 123 -1.77 18.89 -12.65
C LYS A 123 -1.14 17.80 -13.52
N GLY A 124 -1.34 16.51 -13.17
CA GLY A 124 -0.77 15.38 -13.87
C GLY A 124 0.74 15.16 -13.62
N ASN A 125 1.36 15.93 -12.73
CA ASN A 125 2.78 15.82 -12.42
C ASN A 125 3.02 14.92 -11.20
N SER A 126 4.28 14.53 -10.99
CA SER A 126 4.68 13.74 -9.83
C SER A 126 4.41 14.49 -8.52
N ALA A 127 3.81 13.78 -7.57
CA ALA A 127 3.54 14.26 -6.21
C ALA A 127 4.16 13.34 -5.16
N MET A 128 5.30 12.73 -5.42
CA MET A 128 5.97 11.78 -4.52
C MET A 128 6.30 12.40 -3.16
N TRP A 129 6.41 13.73 -3.05
CA TRP A 129 6.59 14.42 -1.78
C TRP A 129 5.36 14.29 -0.85
N ALA A 130 4.17 14.09 -1.44
CA ALA A 130 2.91 13.97 -0.72
C ALA A 130 2.53 12.51 -0.44
N ASP A 131 3.44 11.57 -0.65
CA ASP A 131 3.18 10.14 -0.43
C ASP A 131 2.85 9.85 1.05
N GLY A 132 2.12 8.79 1.26
CA GLY A 132 1.83 8.27 2.60
C GLY A 132 0.75 7.20 2.56
N ILE A 133 0.95 6.16 3.35
CA ILE A 133 -0.02 5.09 3.53
C ILE A 133 -0.54 5.14 4.96
N TYR A 134 -1.83 5.34 5.12
CA TYR A 134 -2.48 5.32 6.42
C TYR A 134 -2.77 3.89 6.90
N GLU A 135 -3.38 3.09 6.04
CA GLU A 135 -3.81 1.75 6.40
C GLU A 135 -3.89 0.84 5.17
N PHE A 136 -3.55 -0.42 5.39
CA PHE A 136 -3.74 -1.52 4.46
C PHE A 136 -4.49 -2.64 5.18
N THR A 137 -5.69 -2.96 4.74
CA THR A 137 -6.53 -3.99 5.34
C THR A 137 -6.88 -5.05 4.32
N ALA A 138 -6.63 -6.30 4.63
CA ALA A 138 -7.05 -7.43 3.82
C ALA A 138 -8.21 -8.15 4.52
N LEU A 139 -9.31 -8.34 3.80
CA LEU A 139 -10.50 -9.04 4.26
C LEU A 139 -10.62 -10.36 3.51
N GLY A 140 -10.92 -11.43 4.24
CA GLY A 140 -11.03 -12.74 3.66
C GLY A 140 -11.36 -13.81 4.68
N ILE A 141 -11.23 -15.07 4.25
CA ILE A 141 -11.53 -16.24 5.06
C ILE A 141 -10.21 -16.98 5.33
N PRO A 142 -9.78 -17.12 6.61
CA PRO A 142 -8.61 -17.92 6.95
C PRO A 142 -8.78 -19.37 6.50
N GLU A 143 -7.69 -19.97 6.05
CA GLU A 143 -7.66 -21.38 5.69
C GLU A 143 -7.61 -22.28 6.94
#